data_83bda6963d325ca8d413afc91ca6ac68
#
_entry.id   83bda6963d325ca8d413afc91ca6ac68
#
_cell.length_a   1.000
_cell.length_b   1.000
_cell.length_c   1.000
_cell.angle_alpha   90.00
_cell.angle_beta   90.00
_cell.angle_gamma   90.00
#
_symmetry.space_group_name_H-M   'P 1'
#
loop_
_entity.id
_entity.type
_entity.pdbx_description
1 polymer ?
#
loop_
_entity_poly.entity_id
_entity_poly.type
_entity_poly.pdbx_seq_one_letter_code
_entity_poly.pdbx_strand_id
1 'polypeptide(L)'
;MNFEKILRDNNLKVTPQRVAVLEAVNRLNSHPTADEVRDSIQKKYPGIATGTIYKILDILVEKGLVKKVKTGKDIMRYDGMLKKHHHLYSRNTEDILDYFDEDLDRMLDDYFLKKSIPGFVIEDIKLQISGRLDKKN
;
A
#
# COMPACT_ATOMS: atom_id res chain seq x y z
N MET A 1 -3.43 -7.33 3.97
CA MET A 1 -2.44 -6.77 4.92
C MET A 1 -3.19 -6.02 6.01
N ASN A 2 -2.84 -6.29 7.25
CA ASN A 2 -3.56 -5.71 8.39
C ASN A 2 -2.82 -4.47 8.92
N PHE A 3 -3.19 -3.30 8.45
CA PHE A 3 -2.56 -2.03 8.85
C PHE A 3 -2.79 -1.70 10.33
N GLU A 4 -3.95 -2.09 10.87
CA GLU A 4 -4.24 -1.89 12.28
C GLU A 4 -3.26 -2.66 13.16
N LYS A 5 -2.99 -3.92 12.81
CA LYS A 5 -2.03 -4.75 13.54
C LYS A 5 -0.61 -4.17 13.46
N ILE A 6 -0.22 -3.68 12.28
CA ILE A 6 1.09 -3.05 12.09
C ILE A 6 1.26 -1.85 13.01
N LEU A 7 0.24 -1.01 13.11
CA LEU A 7 0.26 0.14 14.01
C LEU A 7 0.40 -0.30 15.47
N ARG A 8 -0.41 -1.26 15.90
CA ARG A 8 -0.36 -1.78 17.28
C ARG A 8 0.99 -2.39 17.61
N ASP A 9 1.54 -3.19 16.70
CA ASP A 9 2.82 -3.85 16.94
C ASP A 9 3.98 -2.86 17.05
N ASN A 10 3.78 -1.63 16.58
CA ASN A 10 4.76 -0.56 16.66
C ASN A 10 4.40 0.49 17.72
N ASN A 11 3.54 0.13 18.66
CA ASN A 11 3.15 0.97 19.79
C ASN A 11 2.48 2.28 19.36
N LEU A 12 1.75 2.23 18.26
CA LEU A 12 0.97 3.36 17.78
C LEU A 12 -0.52 3.12 18.00
N LYS A 13 -1.20 4.15 18.50
CA LYS A 13 -2.64 4.09 18.63
C LYS A 13 -3.29 3.94 17.26
N VAL A 14 -4.21 2.98 17.14
CA VAL A 14 -4.96 2.76 15.90
C VAL A 14 -6.05 3.82 15.78
N THR A 15 -5.97 4.62 14.73
CA THR A 15 -7.02 5.58 14.38
C THR A 15 -7.33 5.43 12.90
N PRO A 16 -8.56 5.77 12.46
CA PRO A 16 -8.89 5.71 11.04
C PRO A 16 -7.95 6.54 10.16
N GLN A 17 -7.53 7.70 10.64
CA GLN A 17 -6.61 8.57 9.91
C GLN A 17 -5.23 7.91 9.73
N ARG A 18 -4.70 7.31 10.79
CA ARG A 18 -3.39 6.62 10.72
C ARG A 18 -3.44 5.43 9.78
N VAL A 19 -4.51 4.65 9.84
CA VAL A 19 -4.71 3.53 8.90
C VAL A 19 -4.77 4.04 7.47
N ALA A 20 -5.51 5.11 7.22
CA ALA A 20 -5.65 5.69 5.89
C ALA A 20 -4.32 6.16 5.32
N VAL A 21 -3.48 6.84 6.12
CA VAL A 21 -2.18 7.32 5.67
C VAL A 21 -1.24 6.16 5.37
N LEU A 22 -1.14 5.19 6.28
CA LEU A 22 -0.26 4.03 6.08
C LEU A 22 -0.69 3.23 4.85
N GLU A 23 -1.98 3.02 4.66
CA GLU A 23 -2.51 2.33 3.49
C GLU A 23 -2.19 3.11 2.21
N ALA A 24 -2.41 4.42 2.19
CA ALA A 24 -2.18 5.23 1.00
C ALA A 24 -0.72 5.23 0.56
N VAL A 25 0.22 5.38 1.50
CA VAL A 25 1.65 5.36 1.16
C VAL A 25 2.04 4.03 0.54
N ASN A 26 1.50 2.92 1.05
CA ASN A 26 1.81 1.60 0.52
C ASN A 26 1.09 1.29 -0.79
N ARG A 27 -0.12 1.82 -0.96
CA ARG A 27 -0.87 1.64 -2.20
C ARG A 27 -0.28 2.43 -3.36
N LEU A 28 0.24 3.63 -3.08
CA LEU A 28 0.86 4.49 -4.09
C LEU A 28 2.32 4.03 -4.30
N ASN A 29 2.51 3.02 -5.12
CA ASN A 29 3.77 2.28 -5.27
C ASN A 29 4.95 3.05 -5.86
N SER A 30 4.75 4.27 -6.36
CA SER A 30 5.78 5.01 -7.08
C SER A 30 6.49 6.05 -6.23
N HIS A 31 6.68 5.79 -4.94
CA HIS A 31 7.26 6.73 -3.99
C HIS A 31 6.53 8.07 -4.04
N PRO A 32 5.32 8.15 -3.46
CA PRO A 32 4.51 9.36 -3.52
C PRO A 32 5.13 10.51 -2.72
N THR A 33 4.86 11.73 -3.15
CA THR A 33 5.13 12.91 -2.35
C THR A 33 4.06 13.04 -1.26
N ALA A 34 4.32 13.90 -0.26
CA ALA A 34 3.31 14.19 0.78
C ALA A 34 2.02 14.73 0.16
N ASP A 35 2.15 15.57 -0.86
CA ASP A 35 0.97 16.15 -1.54
C ASP A 35 0.17 15.09 -2.28
N GLU A 36 0.85 14.12 -2.91
CA GLU A 36 0.16 13.02 -3.57
C GLU A 36 -0.59 12.12 -2.57
N VAL A 37 0.03 11.86 -1.42
CA VAL A 37 -0.63 11.12 -0.33
C VAL A 37 -1.85 11.88 0.16
N ARG A 38 -1.70 13.18 0.43
CA ARG A 38 -2.81 14.04 0.84
C ARG A 38 -3.96 13.98 -0.16
N ASP A 39 -3.66 14.16 -1.44
CA ASP A 39 -4.69 14.19 -2.49
C ASP A 39 -5.44 12.87 -2.56
N SER A 40 -4.73 11.76 -2.45
CA SER A 40 -5.34 10.43 -2.45
C SER A 40 -6.28 10.24 -1.27
N ILE A 41 -5.89 10.69 -0.09
CA ILE A 41 -6.71 10.55 1.12
C ILE A 41 -7.91 11.48 1.07
N GLN A 42 -7.73 12.72 0.66
CA GLN A 42 -8.81 13.72 0.67
C GLN A 42 -9.86 13.46 -0.39
N LYS A 43 -9.55 12.69 -1.43
CA LYS A 43 -10.58 12.21 -2.37
C LYS A 43 -11.63 11.36 -1.65
N LYS A 44 -11.19 10.52 -0.73
CA LYS A 44 -12.07 9.60 0.00
C LYS A 44 -12.59 10.22 1.30
N TYR A 45 -11.73 10.99 1.97
CA TYR A 45 -12.02 11.60 3.28
C TYR A 45 -11.70 13.08 3.23
N PRO A 46 -12.57 13.91 2.59
CA PRO A 46 -12.27 15.34 2.41
C PRO A 46 -12.20 16.12 3.72
N GLY A 47 -12.73 15.57 4.82
CA GLY A 47 -12.69 16.22 6.12
C GLY A 47 -11.36 16.11 6.87
N ILE A 48 -10.42 15.29 6.39
CA ILE A 48 -9.13 15.16 7.06
C ILE A 48 -8.22 16.32 6.63
N ALA A 49 -7.77 17.09 7.63
CA ALA A 49 -6.94 18.27 7.38
C ALA A 49 -5.55 17.89 6.86
N THR A 50 -5.01 18.70 5.97
CA THR A 50 -3.67 18.52 5.39
C THR A 50 -2.60 18.40 6.48
N GLY A 51 -2.64 19.26 7.49
CA GLY A 51 -1.69 19.22 8.60
C GLY A 51 -1.73 17.90 9.37
N THR A 52 -2.91 17.31 9.53
CA THR A 52 -3.06 16.02 10.18
C THR A 52 -2.39 14.93 9.38
N ILE A 53 -2.56 14.92 8.06
CA ILE A 53 -1.94 13.93 7.17
C ILE A 53 -0.42 14.01 7.26
N TYR A 54 0.14 15.22 7.19
CA TYR A 54 1.59 15.43 7.25
C TYR A 54 2.16 15.02 8.60
N LYS A 55 1.46 15.33 9.68
CA LYS A 55 1.86 14.92 11.03
C LYS A 55 1.90 13.41 11.18
N ILE A 56 0.92 12.73 10.62
CA ILE A 56 0.88 11.26 10.65
C ILE A 56 2.03 10.68 9.83
N LEU A 57 2.34 11.24 8.64
CA LEU A 57 3.50 10.82 7.87
C LEU A 57 4.78 10.91 8.70
N ASP A 58 4.98 12.01 9.42
CA ASP A 58 6.16 12.20 10.27
C ASP A 58 6.21 11.15 11.38
N ILE A 59 5.08 10.83 12.00
CA ILE A 59 5.01 9.78 13.03
C ILE A 59 5.40 8.43 12.45
N LEU A 60 4.89 8.09 11.28
CA LEU A 60 5.19 6.80 10.62
C LEU A 60 6.67 6.71 10.24
N VAL A 61 7.26 7.80 9.79
CA VAL A 61 8.70 7.86 9.51
C VAL A 61 9.50 7.65 10.79
N GLU A 62 9.13 8.33 11.85
CA GLU A 62 9.83 8.21 13.15
C GLU A 62 9.79 6.78 13.67
N LYS A 63 8.69 6.07 13.46
CA LYS A 63 8.54 4.67 13.89
C LYS A 63 9.15 3.67 12.90
N GLY A 64 9.72 4.13 11.79
CA GLY A 64 10.33 3.24 10.81
C GLY A 64 9.37 2.48 9.93
N LEU A 65 8.08 2.85 9.92
CA LEU A 65 7.07 2.22 9.07
C LEU A 65 7.01 2.81 7.68
N VAL A 66 7.52 4.02 7.52
CA VAL A 66 7.62 4.72 6.25
C VAL A 66 9.02 5.31 6.17
N LYS A 67 9.62 5.24 5.00
CA LYS A 67 10.96 5.79 4.77
C LYS A 67 10.88 7.03 3.89
N LYS A 68 11.62 8.07 4.25
CA LYS A 68 11.80 9.22 3.37
C LYS A 68 12.83 8.89 2.30
N VAL A 69 12.50 9.20 1.06
CA VAL A 69 13.40 9.02 -0.08
C VAL A 69 13.58 10.37 -0.75
N LYS A 70 14.80 10.90 -0.72
CA LYS A 70 15.11 12.15 -1.38
C LYS A 70 15.41 11.88 -2.84
N THR A 71 14.63 12.46 -3.74
CA THR A 71 14.83 12.34 -5.18
C THR A 71 15.40 13.64 -5.74
N GLY A 72 15.78 13.64 -7.02
CA GLY A 72 16.38 14.84 -7.65
C GLY A 72 15.53 16.08 -7.44
N LYS A 73 16.17 17.26 -7.41
CA LYS A 73 15.53 18.57 -7.18
C LYS A 73 14.94 18.76 -5.77
N ASP A 74 15.52 18.07 -4.78
CA ASP A 74 15.10 18.18 -3.38
C ASP A 74 13.64 17.79 -3.11
N ILE A 75 13.04 17.04 -3.99
CA ILE A 75 11.68 16.53 -3.79
C ILE A 75 11.72 15.36 -2.82
N MET A 76 11.04 15.50 -1.68
CA MET A 76 10.91 14.44 -0.70
C MET A 76 9.77 13.50 -1.09
N ARG A 77 10.08 12.21 -1.15
CA ARG A 77 9.10 11.17 -1.41
C ARG A 77 9.06 10.18 -0.24
N TYR A 78 8.06 9.35 -0.24
CA TYR A 78 7.85 8.40 0.86
C TYR A 78 7.71 6.99 0.31
N ASP A 79 8.35 6.04 1.01
CA ASP A 79 8.28 4.61 0.68
C ASP A 79 7.60 3.91 1.85
N GLY A 80 6.50 3.22 1.58
CA GLY A 80 5.76 2.49 2.60
C GLY A 80 6.47 1.27 3.15
N MET A 81 7.53 0.81 2.49
CA MET A 81 8.39 -0.30 2.93
C MET A 81 7.70 -1.66 3.03
N LEU A 82 6.38 -1.72 2.93
CA LEU A 82 5.65 -2.97 2.96
C LEU A 82 5.61 -3.54 1.54
N LYS A 83 6.01 -4.78 1.41
CA LYS A 83 6.03 -5.42 0.09
C LYS A 83 4.61 -5.60 -0.44
N LYS A 84 4.43 -5.30 -1.73
CA LYS A 84 3.19 -5.60 -2.41
C LYS A 84 2.97 -7.11 -2.41
N HIS A 85 1.74 -7.54 -2.16
CA HIS A 85 1.41 -8.95 -2.15
C HIS A 85 0.03 -9.19 -2.75
N HIS A 86 -0.17 -10.42 -3.16
CA HIS A 86 -1.45 -10.93 -3.64
C HIS A 86 -2.00 -11.90 -2.60
N HIS A 87 -3.20 -12.39 -2.81
CA HIS A 87 -3.86 -13.28 -1.86
C HIS A 87 -4.12 -14.66 -2.45
N LEU A 88 -3.76 -15.68 -1.69
CA LEU A 88 -4.13 -17.06 -2.00
C LEU A 88 -5.29 -17.48 -1.10
N TYR A 89 -6.39 -17.87 -1.69
CA TYR A 89 -7.56 -18.35 -0.96
C TYR A 89 -7.62 -19.87 -1.03
N SER A 90 -7.55 -20.52 0.11
CA SER A 90 -7.65 -21.96 0.19
C SER A 90 -9.12 -22.38 0.36
N ARG A 91 -9.59 -23.27 -0.51
CA ARG A 91 -10.96 -23.76 -0.42
C ARG A 91 -11.09 -24.93 0.57
N ASN A 92 -9.99 -25.61 0.92
CA ASN A 92 -10.05 -26.76 1.81
C ASN A 92 -9.72 -26.43 3.27
N THR A 93 -9.19 -25.23 3.58
CA THR A 93 -8.78 -24.86 4.93
C THR A 93 -9.31 -23.52 5.40
N GLU A 94 -9.99 -22.76 4.54
CA GLU A 94 -10.45 -21.38 4.80
C GLU A 94 -9.30 -20.39 5.08
N ASP A 95 -8.05 -20.78 4.84
CA ASP A 95 -6.91 -19.90 5.03
C ASP A 95 -6.78 -18.89 3.89
N ILE A 96 -6.32 -17.70 4.25
CA ILE A 96 -5.92 -16.68 3.28
C ILE A 96 -4.44 -16.42 3.50
N LEU A 97 -3.64 -16.65 2.47
CA LEU A 97 -2.20 -16.49 2.55
C LEU A 97 -1.73 -15.34 1.69
N ASP A 98 -0.67 -14.66 2.13
CA ASP A 98 -0.03 -13.63 1.33
C ASP A 98 0.91 -14.28 0.31
N TYR A 99 0.88 -13.76 -0.91
CA TYR A 99 1.73 -14.25 -1.99
C TYR A 99 2.53 -13.10 -2.59
N PHE A 100 3.85 -13.23 -2.54
CA PHE A 100 4.79 -12.23 -3.04
C PHE A 100 5.46 -12.75 -4.29
N ASP A 101 5.36 -12.00 -5.39
CA ASP A 101 5.95 -12.39 -6.66
C ASP A 101 6.28 -11.15 -7.49
N GLU A 102 7.52 -10.69 -7.41
CA GLU A 102 7.96 -9.49 -8.10
C GLU A 102 7.93 -9.65 -9.62
N ASP A 103 8.17 -10.84 -10.13
CA ASP A 103 8.11 -11.10 -11.57
C ASP A 103 6.68 -10.98 -12.08
N LEU A 104 5.72 -11.50 -11.31
CA LEU A 104 4.31 -11.36 -11.62
C LEU A 104 3.90 -9.88 -11.62
N ASP A 105 4.35 -9.13 -10.62
CA ASP A 105 4.04 -7.70 -10.52
C ASP A 105 4.54 -6.94 -11.74
N ARG A 106 5.78 -7.20 -12.17
CA ARG A 106 6.33 -6.57 -13.37
C ARG A 106 5.55 -6.95 -14.62
N MET A 107 5.17 -8.23 -14.74
CA MET A 107 4.40 -8.72 -15.88
C MET A 107 3.04 -8.01 -15.98
N LEU A 108 2.36 -7.85 -14.84
CA LEU A 108 1.07 -7.16 -14.81
C LEU A 108 1.22 -5.68 -15.16
N ASP A 109 2.23 -5.01 -14.63
CA ASP A 109 2.48 -3.61 -14.94
C ASP A 109 2.78 -3.42 -16.42
N ASP A 110 3.65 -4.26 -16.98
CA ASP A 110 4.00 -4.20 -18.41
C ASP A 110 2.80 -4.47 -19.29
N TYR A 111 1.97 -5.42 -18.93
CA TYR A 111 0.76 -5.75 -19.69
C TYR A 111 -0.16 -4.53 -19.79
N PHE A 112 -0.43 -3.86 -18.66
CA PHE A 112 -1.36 -2.73 -18.65
C PHE A 112 -0.75 -1.41 -19.14
N LEU A 113 0.59 -1.33 -19.24
CA LEU A 113 1.22 -0.23 -19.98
C LEU A 113 0.92 -0.30 -21.47
N LYS A 114 0.89 -1.53 -22.02
CA LYS A 114 0.60 -1.76 -23.45
C LYS A 114 -0.89 -1.82 -23.75
N LYS A 115 -1.69 -2.21 -22.78
CA LYS A 115 -3.13 -2.39 -22.96
C LYS A 115 -3.89 -1.62 -21.89
N SER A 116 -4.04 -0.33 -22.12
CA SER A 116 -4.77 0.53 -21.19
C SER A 116 -6.26 0.22 -21.22
N ILE A 117 -6.91 0.45 -20.07
CA ILE A 117 -8.37 0.35 -19.98
C ILE A 117 -8.94 1.75 -20.26
N PRO A 118 -9.75 1.92 -21.33
CA PRO A 118 -10.26 3.24 -21.67
C PRO A 118 -11.05 3.88 -20.52
N GLY A 119 -10.70 5.13 -20.23
CA GLY A 119 -11.42 5.88 -19.19
C GLY A 119 -11.10 5.46 -17.76
N PHE A 120 -10.07 4.63 -17.56
CA PHE A 120 -9.76 4.10 -16.24
C PHE A 120 -8.25 4.21 -15.96
N VAL A 121 -7.90 4.80 -14.83
CA VAL A 121 -6.51 4.90 -14.37
C VAL A 121 -6.29 3.80 -13.32
N ILE A 122 -5.36 2.89 -13.61
CA ILE A 122 -5.05 1.80 -12.70
C ILE A 122 -4.13 2.33 -11.61
N GLU A 123 -4.56 2.23 -10.37
CA GLU A 123 -3.75 2.66 -9.22
C GLU A 123 -3.05 1.49 -8.53
N ASP A 124 -3.65 0.30 -8.57
CA ASP A 124 -3.09 -0.89 -7.95
C ASP A 124 -3.67 -2.14 -8.60
N ILE A 125 -2.91 -3.22 -8.58
CA ILE A 125 -3.37 -4.51 -9.08
C ILE A 125 -3.12 -5.55 -7.99
N LYS A 126 -4.19 -6.18 -7.52
CA LYS A 126 -4.09 -7.30 -6.59
C LYS A 126 -4.85 -8.50 -7.14
N LEU A 127 -4.18 -9.62 -7.18
CA LEU A 127 -4.79 -10.87 -7.64
C LEU A 127 -5.32 -11.66 -6.45
N GLN A 128 -6.44 -12.28 -6.70
CA GLN A 128 -6.99 -13.29 -5.81
C GLN A 128 -6.87 -14.63 -6.52
N ILE A 129 -6.03 -15.50 -5.99
CA ILE A 129 -5.82 -16.81 -6.56
C ILE A 129 -6.50 -17.83 -5.65
N SER A 130 -7.48 -18.54 -6.18
CA SER A 130 -8.23 -19.54 -5.42
C SER A 130 -7.72 -20.93 -5.77
N GLY A 131 -7.55 -21.74 -4.77
CA GLY A 131 -7.05 -23.07 -4.97
C GLY A 131 -7.20 -23.93 -3.72
N ARG A 132 -6.34 -24.89 -3.60
CA ARG A 132 -6.38 -25.86 -2.52
C ARG A 132 -4.95 -26.04 -2.01
N LEU A 133 -4.78 -26.01 -0.69
CA LEU A 133 -3.47 -26.27 -0.11
C LEU A 133 -3.06 -27.72 -0.39
N ASP A 134 -1.86 -27.88 -0.95
CA ASP A 134 -1.31 -29.19 -1.26
C ASP A 134 -0.42 -29.63 -0.10
N LYS A 135 -0.84 -30.67 0.58
CA LYS A 135 -0.14 -31.20 1.76
C LYS A 135 1.12 -31.99 1.42
N LYS A 136 1.40 -32.22 0.14
CA LYS A 136 2.57 -33.01 -0.29
C LYS A 136 3.84 -32.17 -0.40
N ASN A 137 3.76 -30.88 -0.20
CA ASN A 137 4.93 -30.00 -0.27
C ASN A 137 5.34 -29.51 1.10
#